data_d6acde88aa0e080c1adff01cbbfa3911
#
_entry.id   d6acde88aa0e080c1adff01cbbfa3911
#
_cell.length_a   1.000
_cell.length_b   1.000
_cell.length_c   1.000
_cell.angle_alpha   90.00
_cell.angle_beta   90.00
_cell.angle_gamma   90.00
#
_symmetry.space_group_name_H-M   'P 1'
#
loop_
_entity.id
_entity.type
_entity.pdbx_description
1 polymer ?
#
loop_
_entity_poly.entity_id
_entity_poly.type
_entity_poly.pdbx_seq_one_letter_code
_entity_poly.pdbx_strand_id
1 'polypeptide(L)'
;MEWVQVNMGGTWMRQKLNNMHSNGLVVAATILGDFIIAMLTYWLFNTVKGTPLDDTQLHTSILIGVIYCACILNGGVILYIRNVKRFQIVTLVTRNVLLFVVLSVPLLRLGHFNHMSYKILPLFLFSLIFMVSAYRIFVRWAVISYRRRGKSINRVVFVGSKENNISLYKEMLAISSLGYQVVGYFDDQPNRNFPQECKFLGKTSEVIDYLKGNHSIHELFCCLPSSRADEILPIIHYCEKNFIHFYNVPNVTNYLHHRVYFNMLGNVPYLSLYREPLSRPENRALKRAFDIVVSGVFLVTLFPIIFIIVAIITKLTMPGPIFFKQKRNGLNGKEFYCYKFRSMKVNADADKLQATKDDPRKTRWGDIMRKTNIDEMPQFWNVLKGDMSVVGPRPHMLKHTEEYSKLIDKYMIRHFVKPGITGWSQVTGFRGETKQLSQMEGRVEGDIWYIEHWSIGLDLYIMYRTVRNIIEGDNAAY
;
A
#
# COMPACT_ATOMS: atom_id res chain seq x y z
N MET A 1 34.38 29.54 -37.13
CA MET A 1 33.99 28.22 -36.55
C MET A 1 33.15 28.33 -35.25
N GLU A 2 32.82 29.53 -34.76
CA GLU A 2 32.09 29.74 -33.48
C GLU A 2 30.55 29.77 -33.62
N TRP A 3 30.01 29.89 -34.83
CA TRP A 3 28.55 30.04 -35.03
C TRP A 3 27.75 28.76 -35.06
N VAL A 4 28.39 27.57 -35.15
CA VAL A 4 27.70 26.26 -35.17
C VAL A 4 27.41 25.74 -33.75
N GLN A 5 28.20 26.11 -32.74
CA GLN A 5 28.01 25.65 -31.37
C GLN A 5 26.82 26.30 -30.65
N VAL A 6 26.46 27.54 -30.98
CA VAL A 6 25.37 28.29 -30.33
C VAL A 6 23.98 27.75 -30.71
N ASN A 7 23.83 27.15 -31.89
CA ASN A 7 22.51 26.66 -32.35
C ASN A 7 22.13 25.30 -31.81
N MET A 8 23.08 24.44 -31.39
CA MET A 8 22.75 23.14 -30.79
C MET A 8 22.34 23.24 -29.34
N GLY A 9 22.89 24.22 -28.58
CA GLY A 9 22.46 24.50 -27.21
C GLY A 9 21.01 25.00 -27.10
N GLY A 10 20.57 25.77 -28.12
CA GLY A 10 19.22 26.34 -28.15
C GLY A 10 18.10 25.29 -28.35
N THR A 11 18.35 24.25 -29.13
CA THR A 11 17.37 23.16 -29.33
C THR A 11 17.21 22.28 -28.09
N TRP A 12 18.31 21.99 -27.40
CA TRP A 12 18.30 21.22 -26.15
C TRP A 12 17.62 21.99 -24.99
N MET A 13 17.95 23.27 -24.83
CA MET A 13 17.35 24.13 -23.83
C MET A 13 15.84 24.33 -24.08
N ARG A 14 15.42 24.47 -25.34
CA ARG A 14 14.00 24.44 -25.75
C ARG A 14 13.31 23.12 -25.41
N GLN A 15 13.96 21.99 -25.63
CA GLN A 15 13.36 20.68 -25.35
C GLN A 15 13.21 20.42 -23.83
N LYS A 16 14.16 20.91 -23.02
CA LYS A 16 14.07 20.84 -21.55
C LYS A 16 13.02 21.78 -20.99
N LEU A 17 12.96 23.01 -21.47
CA LEU A 17 11.89 23.96 -21.15
C LEU A 17 10.53 23.40 -21.54
N ASN A 18 10.40 22.76 -22.71
CA ASN A 18 9.16 22.10 -23.13
C ASN A 18 8.77 20.93 -22.20
N ASN A 19 9.71 20.17 -21.67
CA ASN A 19 9.41 19.08 -20.73
C ASN A 19 8.98 19.61 -19.35
N MET A 20 9.57 20.68 -18.85
CA MET A 20 9.13 21.37 -17.64
C MET A 20 7.77 22.04 -17.83
N HIS A 21 7.56 22.73 -18.95
CA HIS A 21 6.27 23.32 -19.30
C HIS A 21 5.18 22.23 -19.51
N SER A 22 5.49 21.08 -20.12
CA SER A 22 4.52 20.03 -20.30
C SER A 22 4.03 19.43 -18.99
N ASN A 23 4.89 19.29 -17.98
CA ASN A 23 4.49 18.85 -16.65
C ASN A 23 3.64 19.90 -15.94
N GLY A 24 4.01 21.17 -16.02
CA GLY A 24 3.23 22.31 -15.50
C GLY A 24 1.85 22.40 -16.16
N LEU A 25 1.79 22.25 -17.49
CA LEU A 25 0.52 22.24 -18.24
C LEU A 25 -0.40 21.07 -17.84
N VAL A 26 0.15 19.87 -17.62
CA VAL A 26 -0.65 18.73 -17.15
C VAL A 26 -1.21 18.99 -15.75
N VAL A 27 -0.43 19.58 -14.85
CA VAL A 27 -0.88 19.94 -13.50
C VAL A 27 -1.97 21.02 -13.59
N ALA A 28 -1.74 22.09 -14.34
CA ALA A 28 -2.71 23.17 -14.51
C ALA A 28 -4.01 22.69 -15.16
N ALA A 29 -3.93 21.88 -16.23
CA ALA A 29 -5.10 21.29 -16.86
C ALA A 29 -5.88 20.39 -15.90
N THR A 30 -5.19 19.60 -15.06
CA THR A 30 -5.83 18.73 -14.08
C THR A 30 -6.58 19.54 -13.04
N ILE A 31 -5.96 20.58 -12.46
CA ILE A 31 -6.58 21.42 -11.44
C ILE A 31 -7.77 22.17 -12.02
N LEU A 32 -7.63 22.75 -13.23
CA LEU A 32 -8.70 23.49 -13.88
C LEU A 32 -9.88 22.58 -14.21
N GLY A 33 -9.63 21.38 -14.74
CA GLY A 33 -10.70 20.44 -15.04
C GLY A 33 -11.40 19.92 -13.79
N ASP A 34 -10.66 19.64 -12.72
CA ASP A 34 -11.23 19.26 -11.44
C ASP A 34 -12.11 20.37 -10.85
N PHE A 35 -11.66 21.64 -10.96
CA PHE A 35 -12.45 22.82 -10.57
C PHE A 35 -13.77 22.87 -11.33
N ILE A 36 -13.71 22.80 -12.65
CA ILE A 36 -14.88 22.86 -13.52
C ILE A 36 -15.85 21.70 -13.21
N ILE A 37 -15.35 20.49 -13.05
CA ILE A 37 -16.16 19.32 -12.74
C ILE A 37 -16.85 19.49 -11.38
N ALA A 38 -16.12 19.92 -10.34
CA ALA A 38 -16.72 20.12 -9.02
C ALA A 38 -17.81 21.19 -9.05
N MET A 39 -17.56 22.33 -9.73
CA MET A 39 -18.50 23.40 -9.92
C MET A 39 -19.77 22.93 -10.69
N LEU A 40 -19.58 22.29 -11.84
CA LEU A 40 -20.68 21.84 -12.69
C LEU A 40 -21.49 20.72 -12.04
N THR A 41 -20.84 19.79 -11.35
CA THR A 41 -21.54 18.71 -10.64
C THR A 41 -22.44 19.30 -9.56
N TYR A 42 -21.93 20.24 -8.76
CA TYR A 42 -22.74 20.89 -7.73
C TYR A 42 -23.90 21.69 -8.33
N TRP A 43 -23.64 22.47 -9.39
CA TRP A 43 -24.64 23.23 -10.12
C TRP A 43 -25.77 22.33 -10.67
N LEU A 44 -25.42 21.22 -11.35
CA LEU A 44 -26.36 20.27 -11.91
C LEU A 44 -27.27 19.66 -10.84
N PHE A 45 -26.72 19.27 -9.69
CA PHE A 45 -27.49 18.67 -8.60
C PHE A 45 -28.46 19.68 -7.95
N ASN A 46 -28.16 20.97 -7.98
CA ASN A 46 -29.06 22.00 -7.49
C ASN A 46 -30.16 22.35 -8.51
N THR A 47 -29.84 22.39 -9.81
CA THR A 47 -30.85 22.66 -10.87
C THR A 47 -31.89 21.56 -10.98
N VAL A 48 -31.50 20.29 -10.81
CA VAL A 48 -32.43 19.15 -10.79
C VAL A 48 -33.45 19.27 -9.63
N LYS A 49 -33.17 20.03 -8.59
CA LYS A 49 -34.10 20.32 -7.49
C LYS A 49 -35.13 21.43 -7.80
N GLY A 50 -35.05 22.05 -8.95
CA GLY A 50 -35.92 23.16 -9.29
C GLY A 50 -35.63 24.47 -8.56
N THR A 51 -34.43 24.63 -7.99
CA THR A 51 -33.98 25.93 -7.47
C THR A 51 -33.68 26.86 -8.65
N PRO A 52 -34.22 28.10 -8.65
CA PRO A 52 -33.98 29.04 -9.74
C PRO A 52 -32.50 29.34 -9.86
N LEU A 53 -32.03 29.62 -11.08
CA LEU A 53 -30.69 30.11 -11.37
C LEU A 53 -30.58 31.54 -10.76
N ASP A 54 -30.00 31.60 -9.57
CA ASP A 54 -29.76 32.85 -8.85
C ASP A 54 -28.25 33.08 -8.72
N ASP A 55 -27.84 34.34 -8.62
CA ASP A 55 -26.40 34.71 -8.44
C ASP A 55 -25.76 34.01 -7.23
N THR A 56 -26.53 33.81 -6.17
CA THR A 56 -26.12 33.04 -5.00
C THR A 56 -25.72 31.59 -5.32
N GLN A 57 -26.41 30.93 -6.25
CA GLN A 57 -26.12 29.58 -6.68
C GLN A 57 -24.82 29.52 -7.49
N LEU A 58 -24.58 30.51 -8.35
CA LEU A 58 -23.33 30.61 -9.10
C LEU A 58 -22.14 30.80 -8.15
N HIS A 59 -22.23 31.75 -7.21
CA HIS A 59 -21.20 32.00 -6.22
C HIS A 59 -20.89 30.75 -5.35
N THR A 60 -21.93 30.04 -4.93
CA THR A 60 -21.77 28.80 -4.16
C THR A 60 -21.08 27.71 -4.99
N SER A 61 -21.42 27.57 -6.28
CA SER A 61 -20.81 26.62 -7.19
C SER A 61 -19.31 26.91 -7.40
N ILE A 62 -18.96 28.18 -7.57
CA ILE A 62 -17.57 28.60 -7.67
C ILE A 62 -16.82 28.32 -6.37
N LEU A 63 -17.42 28.63 -5.21
CA LEU A 63 -16.84 28.36 -3.90
C LEU A 63 -16.56 26.87 -3.70
N ILE A 64 -17.46 25.99 -4.10
CA ILE A 64 -17.29 24.54 -4.08
C ILE A 64 -16.09 24.12 -4.92
N GLY A 65 -15.94 24.67 -6.11
CA GLY A 65 -14.76 24.42 -6.97
C GLY A 65 -13.46 24.87 -6.29
N VAL A 66 -13.46 26.06 -5.67
CA VAL A 66 -12.28 26.59 -4.95
C VAL A 66 -11.91 25.69 -3.76
N ILE A 67 -12.87 25.31 -2.93
CA ILE A 67 -12.65 24.41 -1.78
C ILE A 67 -12.07 23.07 -2.25
N TYR A 68 -12.62 22.51 -3.34
CA TYR A 68 -12.10 21.27 -3.89
C TYR A 68 -10.65 21.43 -4.37
N CYS A 69 -10.33 22.52 -5.06
CA CYS A 69 -8.94 22.82 -5.48
C CYS A 69 -8.00 22.96 -4.29
N ALA A 70 -8.42 23.61 -3.21
CA ALA A 70 -7.61 23.73 -1.99
C ALA A 70 -7.27 22.33 -1.40
N CYS A 71 -8.19 21.37 -1.46
CA CYS A 71 -7.95 19.98 -1.05
C CYS A 71 -6.89 19.27 -1.92
N ILE A 72 -6.76 19.67 -3.20
CA ILE A 72 -5.83 19.05 -4.16
C ILE A 72 -4.40 19.60 -3.98
N LEU A 73 -4.21 20.83 -3.56
CA LEU A 73 -2.89 21.48 -3.48
C LEU A 73 -1.90 20.72 -2.61
N ASN A 74 -2.36 19.97 -1.62
CA ASN A 74 -1.51 19.16 -0.73
C ASN A 74 -1.14 17.79 -1.34
N GLY A 75 -0.55 17.79 -2.54
CA GLY A 75 -0.04 16.58 -3.20
C GLY A 75 -1.12 15.77 -3.96
N GLY A 76 -2.25 16.38 -4.31
CA GLY A 76 -3.37 15.73 -4.98
C GLY A 76 -3.21 15.50 -6.49
N VAL A 77 -2.14 16.00 -7.14
CA VAL A 77 -1.91 15.81 -8.58
C VAL A 77 -0.67 14.96 -8.81
N ILE A 78 -0.88 13.71 -9.24
CA ILE A 78 0.19 12.73 -9.51
C ILE A 78 0.29 12.34 -10.99
N LEU A 79 -0.51 12.94 -11.87
CA LEU A 79 -0.64 12.53 -13.28
C LEU A 79 0.62 12.76 -14.12
N TYR A 80 1.50 13.68 -13.71
CA TYR A 80 2.80 13.92 -14.34
C TYR A 80 3.82 12.83 -14.04
N ILE A 81 3.63 12.08 -12.93
CA ILE A 81 4.51 10.96 -12.56
C ILE A 81 4.38 9.84 -13.58
N ARG A 82 5.52 9.27 -14.02
CA ARG A 82 5.54 8.31 -15.12
C ARG A 82 4.89 6.96 -14.78
N ASN A 83 5.09 6.47 -13.55
CA ASN A 83 4.57 5.17 -13.11
C ASN A 83 3.39 5.32 -12.11
N VAL A 84 2.20 5.69 -12.61
CA VAL A 84 0.97 5.79 -11.80
C VAL A 84 -0.05 4.79 -12.30
N LYS A 85 -0.53 3.92 -11.42
CA LYS A 85 -1.59 2.94 -11.70
C LYS A 85 -2.97 3.60 -11.59
N ARG A 86 -3.96 3.13 -12.39
CA ARG A 86 -5.33 3.67 -12.39
C ARG A 86 -5.97 3.66 -11.01
N PHE A 87 -5.77 2.59 -10.25
CA PHE A 87 -6.28 2.47 -8.87
C PHE A 87 -5.75 3.59 -7.95
N GLN A 88 -4.48 3.99 -8.08
CA GLN A 88 -3.90 5.08 -7.29
C GLN A 88 -4.59 6.43 -7.55
N ILE A 89 -5.03 6.66 -8.80
CA ILE A 89 -5.77 7.86 -9.17
C ILE A 89 -7.12 7.88 -8.44
N VAL A 90 -7.88 6.78 -8.50
CA VAL A 90 -9.18 6.66 -7.83
C VAL A 90 -9.05 6.82 -6.31
N THR A 91 -8.09 6.14 -5.69
CA THR A 91 -7.85 6.25 -4.24
C THR A 91 -7.51 7.69 -3.83
N LEU A 92 -6.70 8.39 -4.62
CA LEU A 92 -6.33 9.77 -4.35
C LEU A 92 -7.53 10.71 -4.48
N VAL A 93 -8.36 10.53 -5.51
CA VAL A 93 -9.60 11.30 -5.70
C VAL A 93 -10.56 11.07 -4.54
N THR A 94 -10.76 9.81 -4.13
CA THR A 94 -11.62 9.48 -2.98
C THR A 94 -11.13 10.15 -1.70
N ARG A 95 -9.82 10.12 -1.43
CA ARG A 95 -9.22 10.83 -0.28
C ARG A 95 -9.49 12.33 -0.33
N ASN A 96 -9.32 12.96 -1.51
CA ASN A 96 -9.53 14.39 -1.68
C ASN A 96 -11.00 14.76 -1.52
N VAL A 97 -11.93 13.92 -1.99
CA VAL A 97 -13.38 14.13 -1.79
C VAL A 97 -13.76 13.99 -0.32
N LEU A 98 -13.16 13.06 0.43
CA LEU A 98 -13.38 12.96 1.88
C LEU A 98 -12.91 14.22 2.62
N LEU A 99 -11.72 14.74 2.29
CA LEU A 99 -11.22 16.01 2.82
C LEU A 99 -12.12 17.19 2.44
N PHE A 100 -12.60 17.20 1.19
CA PHE A 100 -13.55 18.19 0.71
C PHE A 100 -14.84 18.21 1.53
N VAL A 101 -15.42 17.07 1.87
CA VAL A 101 -16.61 16.99 2.74
C VAL A 101 -16.35 17.61 4.11
N VAL A 102 -15.22 17.26 4.73
CA VAL A 102 -14.84 17.77 6.05
C VAL A 102 -14.69 19.29 6.05
N LEU A 103 -14.19 19.88 4.96
CA LEU A 103 -13.99 21.32 4.85
C LEU A 103 -15.23 22.06 4.35
N SER A 104 -15.96 21.51 3.36
CA SER A 104 -17.07 22.19 2.72
C SER A 104 -18.31 22.28 3.61
N VAL A 105 -18.64 21.24 4.38
CA VAL A 105 -19.85 21.23 5.21
C VAL A 105 -19.86 22.34 6.28
N PRO A 106 -18.79 22.54 7.07
CA PRO A 106 -18.73 23.64 8.04
C PRO A 106 -18.71 25.04 7.35
N LEU A 107 -17.91 25.18 6.27
CA LEU A 107 -17.80 26.47 5.58
C LEU A 107 -19.11 26.93 4.96
N LEU A 108 -19.86 26.04 4.33
CA LEU A 108 -21.16 26.36 3.76
C LEU A 108 -22.20 26.69 4.83
N ARG A 109 -22.13 26.06 6.00
CA ARG A 109 -23.02 26.37 7.13
C ARG A 109 -22.72 27.72 7.75
N LEU A 110 -21.45 27.99 8.02
CA LEU A 110 -21.01 29.27 8.63
C LEU A 110 -21.26 30.45 7.70
N GLY A 111 -21.14 30.26 6.38
CA GLY A 111 -21.37 31.28 5.37
C GLY A 111 -22.83 31.51 4.99
N HIS A 112 -23.78 30.78 5.59
CA HIS A 112 -25.21 30.80 5.24
C HIS A 112 -25.50 30.54 3.74
N PHE A 113 -24.57 29.84 3.04
CA PHE A 113 -24.75 29.48 1.65
C PHE A 113 -25.81 28.36 1.51
N ASN A 114 -26.51 28.34 0.38
CA ASN A 114 -27.44 27.28 0.04
C ASN A 114 -26.72 25.92 0.07
N HIS A 115 -27.13 25.04 0.94
CA HIS A 115 -26.52 23.72 1.12
C HIS A 115 -27.44 22.63 0.56
N MET A 116 -26.77 21.62 0.01
CA MET A 116 -27.43 20.44 -0.53
C MET A 116 -28.10 19.63 0.59
N SER A 117 -29.31 19.09 0.30
CA SER A 117 -29.98 18.20 1.23
C SER A 117 -29.13 16.96 1.52
N TYR A 118 -29.09 16.51 2.78
CA TYR A 118 -28.34 15.31 3.21
C TYR A 118 -28.77 14.04 2.46
N LYS A 119 -30.01 13.98 1.95
CA LYS A 119 -30.49 12.83 1.17
C LYS A 119 -29.80 12.69 -0.19
N ILE A 120 -29.39 13.82 -0.80
CA ILE A 120 -28.75 13.85 -2.12
C ILE A 120 -27.22 13.88 -2.02
N LEU A 121 -26.69 14.24 -0.86
CA LEU A 121 -25.24 14.34 -0.63
C LEU A 121 -24.47 13.06 -1.03
N PRO A 122 -24.89 11.83 -0.68
CA PRO A 122 -24.17 10.62 -1.09
C PRO A 122 -24.10 10.44 -2.61
N LEU A 123 -25.19 10.74 -3.32
CA LEU A 123 -25.24 10.65 -4.78
C LEU A 123 -24.36 11.71 -5.44
N PHE A 124 -24.34 12.93 -4.89
CA PHE A 124 -23.43 13.99 -5.33
C PHE A 124 -21.97 13.57 -5.16
N LEU A 125 -21.59 13.05 -3.98
CA LEU A 125 -20.21 12.62 -3.71
C LEU A 125 -19.78 11.47 -4.60
N PHE A 126 -20.68 10.51 -4.84
CA PHE A 126 -20.41 9.40 -5.75
C PHE A 126 -20.20 9.90 -7.18
N SER A 127 -21.06 10.80 -7.68
CA SER A 127 -20.90 11.38 -9.02
C SER A 127 -19.65 12.24 -9.13
N LEU A 128 -19.29 12.99 -8.10
CA LEU A 128 -18.04 13.76 -8.06
C LEU A 128 -16.81 12.85 -8.13
N ILE A 129 -16.75 11.78 -7.32
CA ILE A 129 -15.67 10.79 -7.38
C ILE A 129 -15.59 10.17 -8.78
N PHE A 130 -16.73 9.78 -9.36
CA PHE A 130 -16.78 9.15 -10.67
C PHE A 130 -16.28 10.10 -11.77
N MET A 131 -16.84 11.31 -11.85
CA MET A 131 -16.52 12.29 -12.91
C MET A 131 -15.07 12.75 -12.85
N VAL A 132 -14.56 13.08 -11.65
CA VAL A 132 -13.16 13.48 -11.46
C VAL A 132 -12.21 12.32 -11.76
N SER A 133 -12.53 11.10 -11.33
CA SER A 133 -11.71 9.93 -11.63
C SER A 133 -11.67 9.64 -13.13
N ALA A 134 -12.80 9.69 -13.81
CA ALA A 134 -12.89 9.50 -15.25
C ALA A 134 -12.08 10.55 -16.02
N TYR A 135 -12.22 11.83 -15.64
CA TYR A 135 -11.43 12.92 -16.22
C TYR A 135 -9.92 12.72 -16.01
N ARG A 136 -9.49 12.42 -14.80
CA ARG A 136 -8.06 12.21 -14.50
C ARG A 136 -7.50 10.98 -15.23
N ILE A 137 -8.28 9.91 -15.37
CA ILE A 137 -7.89 8.73 -16.18
C ILE A 137 -7.78 9.12 -17.65
N PHE A 138 -8.70 9.95 -18.17
CA PHE A 138 -8.63 10.47 -19.53
C PHE A 138 -7.39 11.34 -19.76
N VAL A 139 -7.11 12.31 -18.86
CA VAL A 139 -5.89 13.13 -18.91
C VAL A 139 -4.65 12.23 -18.90
N ARG A 140 -4.63 11.21 -18.05
CA ARG A 140 -3.53 10.24 -18.00
C ARG A 140 -3.36 9.50 -19.32
N TRP A 141 -4.45 9.03 -19.90
CA TRP A 141 -4.43 8.40 -21.22
C TRP A 141 -3.91 9.35 -22.33
N ALA A 142 -4.36 10.60 -22.33
CA ALA A 142 -3.89 11.61 -23.27
C ALA A 142 -2.38 11.88 -23.13
N VAL A 143 -1.87 12.00 -21.89
CA VAL A 143 -0.43 12.16 -21.61
C VAL A 143 0.37 10.95 -22.10
N ILE A 144 -0.10 9.72 -21.87
CA ILE A 144 0.56 8.51 -22.34
C ILE A 144 0.55 8.47 -23.89
N SER A 145 -0.58 8.78 -24.52
CA SER A 145 -0.70 8.82 -25.99
C SER A 145 0.20 9.87 -26.60
N TYR A 146 0.33 11.05 -25.97
CA TYR A 146 1.26 12.10 -26.40
C TYR A 146 2.72 11.64 -26.32
N ARG A 147 3.11 10.96 -25.22
CA ARG A 147 4.46 10.40 -25.05
C ARG A 147 4.77 9.31 -26.10
N ARG A 148 3.80 8.40 -26.37
CA ARG A 148 3.96 7.35 -27.38
C ARG A 148 4.22 7.89 -28.79
N ARG A 149 3.77 9.11 -29.10
CA ARG A 149 4.05 9.79 -30.38
C ARG A 149 5.45 10.42 -30.44
N GLY A 150 6.34 10.09 -29.52
CA GLY A 150 7.73 10.54 -29.51
C GLY A 150 7.94 12.00 -29.05
N LYS A 151 6.92 12.69 -28.54
CA LYS A 151 7.01 14.13 -28.23
C LYS A 151 7.59 14.45 -26.84
N SER A 152 7.90 13.45 -25.99
CA SER A 152 8.53 13.62 -24.67
C SER A 152 9.38 12.40 -24.32
N ILE A 153 10.45 12.19 -25.10
CA ILE A 153 11.39 11.09 -24.92
C ILE A 153 12.51 11.55 -23.98
N ASN A 154 12.79 10.77 -22.92
CA ASN A 154 13.99 10.92 -22.13
C ASN A 154 15.06 9.96 -22.65
N ARG A 155 16.14 10.50 -23.18
CA ARG A 155 17.29 9.72 -23.59
C ARG A 155 18.16 9.38 -22.41
N VAL A 156 18.45 8.10 -22.26
CA VAL A 156 19.11 7.51 -21.11
C VAL A 156 20.37 6.79 -21.55
N VAL A 157 21.41 6.91 -20.72
CA VAL A 157 22.66 6.17 -20.87
C VAL A 157 22.92 5.43 -19.56
N PHE A 158 23.42 4.19 -19.66
CA PHE A 158 23.84 3.38 -18.54
C PHE A 158 25.37 3.42 -18.38
N VAL A 159 25.86 3.46 -17.15
CA VAL A 159 27.27 3.29 -16.79
C VAL A 159 27.40 2.09 -15.86
N GLY A 160 28.15 1.10 -16.30
CA GLY A 160 28.20 -0.24 -15.74
C GLY A 160 27.10 -1.16 -16.29
N SER A 161 27.45 -2.42 -16.49
CA SER A 161 26.58 -3.44 -17.09
C SER A 161 26.21 -4.56 -16.11
N LYS A 162 26.16 -4.25 -14.80
CA LYS A 162 25.72 -5.21 -13.78
C LYS A 162 24.22 -5.52 -13.92
N GLU A 163 23.81 -6.61 -13.29
CA GLU A 163 22.45 -7.17 -13.41
C GLU A 163 21.34 -6.16 -13.07
N ASN A 164 21.64 -5.22 -12.18
CA ASN A 164 20.69 -4.14 -11.83
C ASN A 164 20.37 -3.21 -13.00
N ASN A 165 21.41 -2.81 -13.77
CA ASN A 165 21.19 -1.99 -14.96
C ASN A 165 20.51 -2.79 -16.08
N ILE A 166 20.81 -4.09 -16.20
CA ILE A 166 20.13 -4.99 -17.15
C ILE A 166 18.65 -5.13 -16.79
N SER A 167 18.35 -5.32 -15.51
CA SER A 167 16.97 -5.41 -15.02
C SER A 167 16.21 -4.09 -15.23
N LEU A 168 16.87 -2.95 -14.93
CA LEU A 168 16.30 -1.62 -15.15
C LEU A 168 16.03 -1.35 -16.63
N TYR A 169 16.94 -1.76 -17.51
CA TYR A 169 16.76 -1.67 -18.96
C TYR A 169 15.53 -2.47 -19.42
N LYS A 170 15.40 -3.73 -18.97
CA LYS A 170 14.25 -4.59 -19.29
C LYS A 170 12.93 -3.96 -18.82
N GLU A 171 12.92 -3.39 -17.61
CA GLU A 171 11.74 -2.72 -17.05
C GLU A 171 11.38 -1.45 -17.83
N MET A 172 12.39 -0.66 -18.27
CA MET A 172 12.16 0.52 -19.11
C MET A 172 11.56 0.16 -20.48
N LEU A 173 11.96 -0.97 -21.06
CA LEU A 173 11.41 -1.47 -22.34
C LEU A 173 9.99 -2.02 -22.15
N ALA A 174 9.75 -2.81 -21.08
CA ALA A 174 8.44 -3.40 -20.81
C ALA A 174 7.35 -2.34 -20.65
N ILE A 175 7.72 -1.16 -20.10
CA ILE A 175 6.78 -0.07 -19.87
C ILE A 175 7.00 1.05 -20.90
N SER A 176 6.61 0.82 -22.15
CA SER A 176 6.72 1.80 -23.25
C SER A 176 6.11 3.18 -22.95
N SER A 177 5.13 3.23 -22.02
CA SER A 177 4.49 4.47 -21.56
C SER A 177 5.41 5.38 -20.73
N LEU A 178 6.55 4.89 -20.25
CA LEU A 178 7.53 5.67 -19.52
C LEU A 178 8.26 6.68 -20.43
N GLY A 179 8.28 6.46 -21.75
CA GLY A 179 8.91 7.35 -22.73
C GLY A 179 10.43 7.44 -22.54
N TYR A 180 11.08 6.34 -22.15
CA TYR A 180 12.53 6.23 -22.14
C TYR A 180 13.04 5.73 -23.48
N GLN A 181 14.13 6.32 -23.95
CA GLN A 181 14.93 5.82 -25.06
C GLN A 181 16.34 5.57 -24.55
N VAL A 182 16.67 4.31 -24.39
CA VAL A 182 18.04 3.94 -24.00
C VAL A 182 18.93 4.05 -25.23
N VAL A 183 19.98 4.86 -25.12
CA VAL A 183 20.95 5.10 -26.19
C VAL A 183 22.00 4.00 -26.22
N GLY A 184 22.44 3.55 -25.03
CA GLY A 184 23.42 2.49 -24.87
C GLY A 184 24.00 2.45 -23.47
N TYR A 185 25.08 1.69 -23.30
CA TYR A 185 25.77 1.55 -22.04
C TYR A 185 27.29 1.64 -22.19
N PHE A 186 27.95 2.05 -21.11
CA PHE A 186 29.40 2.05 -20.94
C PHE A 186 29.81 1.02 -19.88
N ASP A 187 30.89 0.30 -20.15
CA ASP A 187 31.56 -0.57 -19.16
C ASP A 187 33.01 -0.78 -19.58
N ASP A 188 33.84 -1.41 -18.74
CA ASP A 188 35.23 -1.73 -19.07
C ASP A 188 35.33 -2.72 -20.24
N GLN A 189 34.34 -3.63 -20.33
CA GLN A 189 34.22 -4.61 -21.43
C GLN A 189 32.74 -4.80 -21.82
N PRO A 190 32.47 -5.18 -23.11
CA PRO A 190 31.13 -5.51 -23.54
C PRO A 190 30.56 -6.68 -22.76
N ASN A 191 29.38 -6.54 -22.19
CA ASN A 191 28.72 -7.59 -21.42
C ASN A 191 27.75 -8.38 -22.30
N ARG A 192 28.00 -9.68 -22.49
CA ARG A 192 27.14 -10.58 -23.28
C ARG A 192 25.73 -10.77 -22.71
N ASN A 193 25.55 -10.53 -21.42
CA ASN A 193 24.25 -10.64 -20.76
C ASN A 193 23.37 -9.40 -20.98
N PHE A 194 23.96 -8.30 -21.48
CA PHE A 194 23.16 -7.13 -21.84
C PHE A 194 22.43 -7.41 -23.15
N PRO A 195 21.12 -7.08 -23.27
CA PRO A 195 20.37 -7.32 -24.52
C PRO A 195 21.04 -6.68 -25.72
N GLN A 196 21.12 -7.41 -26.83
CA GLN A 196 21.82 -6.97 -28.07
C GLN A 196 21.27 -5.65 -28.66
N GLU A 197 20.04 -5.30 -28.31
CA GLU A 197 19.40 -4.04 -28.72
C GLU A 197 20.02 -2.81 -28.03
N CYS A 198 20.67 -2.99 -26.88
CA CYS A 198 21.35 -1.92 -26.17
C CYS A 198 22.82 -1.86 -26.59
N LYS A 199 23.19 -0.80 -27.30
CA LYS A 199 24.52 -0.64 -27.88
C LYS A 199 25.59 -0.44 -26.78
N PHE A 200 26.71 -1.14 -26.93
CA PHE A 200 27.92 -0.81 -26.18
C PHE A 200 28.53 0.48 -26.78
N LEU A 201 28.72 1.50 -25.97
CA LEU A 201 29.17 2.83 -26.41
C LEU A 201 30.66 3.08 -26.19
N GLY A 202 31.30 2.33 -25.28
CA GLY A 202 32.71 2.46 -24.97
C GLY A 202 33.04 2.18 -23.51
N LYS A 203 34.26 2.54 -23.11
CA LYS A 203 34.74 2.34 -21.74
C LYS A 203 34.18 3.38 -20.76
N THR A 204 34.23 3.08 -19.47
CA THR A 204 33.77 4.00 -18.41
C THR A 204 34.54 5.33 -18.42
N SER A 205 35.82 5.32 -18.81
CA SER A 205 36.64 6.53 -18.98
C SER A 205 36.17 7.46 -20.12
N GLU A 206 35.46 6.94 -21.12
CA GLU A 206 35.01 7.68 -22.30
C GLU A 206 33.65 8.35 -22.12
N VAL A 207 32.98 8.10 -20.98
CA VAL A 207 31.61 8.61 -20.69
C VAL A 207 31.54 10.13 -20.85
N ILE A 208 32.46 10.86 -20.24
CA ILE A 208 32.46 12.33 -20.22
C ILE A 208 32.65 12.88 -21.64
N ASP A 209 33.55 12.30 -22.41
CA ASP A 209 33.83 12.77 -23.78
C ASP A 209 32.65 12.46 -24.71
N TYR A 210 31.99 11.32 -24.54
CA TYR A 210 30.75 11.02 -25.23
C TYR A 210 29.63 12.01 -24.90
N LEU A 211 29.48 12.35 -23.60
CA LEU A 211 28.47 13.31 -23.15
C LEU A 211 28.75 14.73 -23.68
N LYS A 212 30.03 15.13 -23.84
CA LYS A 212 30.42 16.41 -24.47
C LYS A 212 29.96 16.49 -25.94
N GLY A 213 30.08 15.39 -26.66
CA GLY A 213 29.66 15.29 -28.06
C GLY A 213 28.17 15.09 -28.28
N ASN A 214 27.42 14.74 -27.22
CA ASN A 214 26.02 14.31 -27.34
C ASN A 214 25.09 15.01 -26.33
N HIS A 215 24.72 16.24 -26.61
CA HIS A 215 23.90 17.10 -25.73
C HIS A 215 22.42 16.64 -25.57
N SER A 216 22.05 15.50 -26.13
CA SER A 216 20.67 15.02 -26.10
C SER A 216 20.36 14.04 -24.96
N ILE A 217 21.34 13.73 -24.12
CA ILE A 217 21.15 12.83 -22.96
C ILE A 217 20.52 13.60 -21.81
N HIS A 218 19.48 13.02 -21.21
CA HIS A 218 18.72 13.65 -20.12
C HIS A 218 19.00 13.00 -18.78
N GLU A 219 19.23 11.70 -18.78
CA GLU A 219 19.39 10.89 -17.56
C GLU A 219 20.54 9.90 -17.72
N LEU A 220 21.30 9.70 -16.65
CA LEU A 220 22.40 8.74 -16.58
C LEU A 220 22.20 7.84 -15.37
N PHE A 221 22.21 6.52 -15.58
CA PHE A 221 22.09 5.52 -14.52
C PHE A 221 23.43 4.79 -14.35
N CYS A 222 24.03 4.93 -13.17
CA CYS A 222 25.33 4.36 -12.85
C CYS A 222 25.20 3.21 -11.85
N CYS A 223 25.74 2.03 -12.13
CA CYS A 223 25.82 0.89 -11.22
C CYS A 223 27.26 0.50 -10.86
N LEU A 224 28.21 1.39 -11.07
CA LEU A 224 29.59 1.16 -10.63
C LEU A 224 29.65 1.07 -9.11
N PRO A 225 30.54 0.23 -8.55
CA PRO A 225 30.70 0.14 -7.11
C PRO A 225 31.31 1.42 -6.54
N SER A 226 30.96 1.75 -5.29
CA SER A 226 31.49 2.95 -4.59
C SER A 226 33.01 2.97 -4.43
N SER A 227 33.68 1.81 -4.56
CA SER A 227 35.15 1.73 -4.62
C SER A 227 35.77 2.42 -5.85
N ARG A 228 34.96 2.70 -6.89
CA ARG A 228 35.36 3.45 -8.09
C ARG A 228 34.93 4.91 -8.02
N ALA A 229 34.96 5.51 -6.83
CA ALA A 229 34.56 6.90 -6.60
C ALA A 229 35.32 7.88 -7.50
N ASP A 230 36.59 7.63 -7.77
CA ASP A 230 37.45 8.47 -8.59
C ASP A 230 36.95 8.60 -10.06
N GLU A 231 36.22 7.59 -10.55
CA GLU A 231 35.59 7.64 -11.85
C GLU A 231 34.17 8.20 -11.80
N ILE A 232 33.45 7.91 -10.73
CA ILE A 232 32.04 8.32 -10.56
C ILE A 232 31.92 9.81 -10.29
N LEU A 233 32.77 10.39 -9.42
CA LEU A 233 32.71 11.79 -9.01
C LEU A 233 32.85 12.77 -10.20
N PRO A 234 33.81 12.59 -11.12
CA PRO A 234 33.89 13.44 -12.34
C PRO A 234 32.63 13.36 -13.21
N ILE A 235 32.03 12.14 -13.33
CA ILE A 235 30.79 11.97 -14.11
C ILE A 235 29.63 12.71 -13.44
N ILE A 236 29.51 12.62 -12.10
CA ILE A 236 28.48 13.35 -11.33
C ILE A 236 28.66 14.87 -11.57
N HIS A 237 29.85 15.40 -11.37
CA HIS A 237 30.11 16.84 -11.56
C HIS A 237 29.82 17.31 -13.00
N TYR A 238 30.17 16.48 -14.00
CA TYR A 238 29.82 16.79 -15.38
C TYR A 238 28.32 16.80 -15.60
N CYS A 239 27.60 15.80 -15.07
CA CYS A 239 26.14 15.69 -15.16
C CYS A 239 25.45 16.88 -14.52
N GLU A 240 25.85 17.29 -13.31
CA GLU A 240 25.30 18.43 -12.57
C GLU A 240 25.50 19.73 -13.35
N LYS A 241 26.72 19.98 -13.86
CA LYS A 241 27.06 21.17 -14.64
C LYS A 241 26.29 21.27 -15.96
N ASN A 242 25.95 20.13 -16.56
CA ASN A 242 25.25 20.07 -17.84
C ASN A 242 23.78 19.69 -17.71
N PHE A 243 23.24 19.73 -16.47
CA PHE A 243 21.83 19.44 -16.19
C PHE A 243 21.37 18.03 -16.63
N ILE A 244 22.25 17.04 -16.60
CA ILE A 244 21.91 15.64 -16.79
C ILE A 244 21.57 15.06 -15.42
N HIS A 245 20.43 14.39 -15.29
CA HIS A 245 20.06 13.78 -14.03
C HIS A 245 20.88 12.50 -13.81
N PHE A 246 21.71 12.50 -12.78
CA PHE A 246 22.50 11.35 -12.39
C PHE A 246 21.72 10.51 -11.37
N TYR A 247 21.63 9.20 -11.61
CA TYR A 247 21.03 8.23 -10.70
C TYR A 247 22.02 7.12 -10.40
N ASN A 248 22.29 6.90 -9.11
CA ASN A 248 23.05 5.75 -8.68
C ASN A 248 22.11 4.55 -8.53
N VAL A 249 22.44 3.42 -9.18
CA VAL A 249 21.71 2.16 -9.10
C VAL A 249 22.50 1.22 -8.17
N PRO A 250 22.12 1.13 -6.88
CA PRO A 250 22.89 0.36 -5.90
C PRO A 250 22.86 -1.13 -6.25
N ASN A 251 23.99 -1.82 -5.99
CA ASN A 251 24.05 -3.27 -6.15
C ASN A 251 23.36 -3.94 -4.96
N VAL A 252 22.14 -4.40 -5.16
CA VAL A 252 21.34 -5.16 -4.19
C VAL A 252 21.27 -6.65 -4.51
N THR A 253 22.14 -7.15 -5.37
CA THR A 253 22.16 -8.55 -5.88
C THR A 253 22.19 -9.58 -4.77
N ASN A 254 22.88 -9.28 -3.66
CA ASN A 254 22.94 -10.16 -2.48
C ASN A 254 21.59 -10.34 -1.77
N TYR A 255 20.59 -9.52 -2.12
CA TYR A 255 19.23 -9.52 -1.54
C TYR A 255 18.16 -9.85 -2.59
N LEU A 256 18.54 -10.38 -3.78
CA LEU A 256 17.65 -10.57 -4.95
C LEU A 256 16.42 -11.44 -4.70
N HIS A 257 16.44 -12.29 -3.67
CA HIS A 257 15.27 -13.08 -3.29
C HIS A 257 14.26 -12.30 -2.42
N HIS A 258 14.58 -11.04 -2.04
CA HIS A 258 13.75 -10.19 -1.20
C HIS A 258 13.53 -8.82 -1.86
N ARG A 259 12.33 -8.28 -1.71
CA ARG A 259 12.08 -6.87 -2.02
C ARG A 259 12.82 -6.02 -0.99
N VAL A 260 13.65 -5.11 -1.47
CA VAL A 260 14.40 -4.21 -0.61
C VAL A 260 13.72 -2.85 -0.58
N TYR A 261 13.52 -2.31 0.60
CA TYR A 261 12.91 -1.00 0.81
C TYR A 261 13.95 0.01 1.27
N PHE A 262 13.98 1.14 0.59
CA PHE A 262 14.87 2.25 0.90
C PHE A 262 14.25 3.11 2.00
N ASN A 263 14.99 3.32 3.08
CA ASN A 263 14.58 4.12 4.22
C ASN A 263 15.66 5.13 4.59
N MET A 264 15.32 6.16 5.38
CA MET A 264 16.24 7.18 5.87
C MET A 264 16.20 7.22 7.40
N LEU A 265 17.37 7.23 8.04
CA LEU A 265 17.52 7.53 9.45
C LEU A 265 18.27 8.87 9.57
N GLY A 266 17.52 9.96 9.76
CA GLY A 266 18.05 11.29 9.56
C GLY A 266 18.54 11.46 8.13
N ASN A 267 19.83 11.71 7.94
CA ASN A 267 20.47 11.84 6.63
C ASN A 267 21.14 10.55 6.12
N VAL A 268 21.06 9.45 6.89
CA VAL A 268 21.70 8.19 6.53
C VAL A 268 20.70 7.27 5.85
N PRO A 269 20.90 6.90 4.56
CA PRO A 269 20.06 5.92 3.89
C PRO A 269 20.38 4.50 4.37
N TYR A 270 19.35 3.69 4.56
CA TYR A 270 19.50 2.25 4.83
C TYR A 270 18.45 1.43 4.09
N LEU A 271 18.76 0.15 3.88
CA LEU A 271 17.89 -0.79 3.20
C LEU A 271 17.25 -1.73 4.22
N SER A 272 15.94 -1.90 4.16
CA SER A 272 15.21 -2.92 4.94
C SER A 272 14.66 -4.01 4.03
N LEU A 273 14.60 -5.24 4.52
CA LEU A 273 14.11 -6.39 3.78
C LEU A 273 12.58 -6.49 3.79
N TYR A 274 11.94 -5.81 4.72
CA TYR A 274 10.49 -5.81 4.88
C TYR A 274 9.97 -4.38 4.99
N ARG A 275 8.80 -4.16 4.42
CA ARG A 275 8.03 -2.94 4.67
C ARG A 275 7.15 -3.18 5.89
N GLU A 276 7.34 -2.34 6.89
CA GLU A 276 6.57 -2.44 8.13
C GLU A 276 5.77 -1.15 8.37
N PRO A 277 4.59 -0.99 7.77
CA PRO A 277 3.76 0.20 8.00
C PRO A 277 3.44 0.43 9.48
N LEU A 278 3.31 -0.65 10.28
CA LEU A 278 3.05 -0.58 11.72
C LEU A 278 4.28 -0.23 12.58
N SER A 279 5.48 -0.13 11.99
CA SER A 279 6.63 0.44 12.70
C SER A 279 6.46 1.94 12.94
N ARG A 280 5.69 2.64 12.10
CA ARG A 280 5.40 4.06 12.23
C ARG A 280 4.47 4.32 13.41
N PRO A 281 4.80 5.24 14.32
CA PRO A 281 4.00 5.51 15.53
C PRO A 281 2.57 5.95 15.22
N GLU A 282 2.35 6.71 14.14
CA GLU A 282 1.02 7.19 13.72
C GLU A 282 0.10 6.01 13.36
N ASN A 283 0.62 5.08 12.56
CA ASN A 283 -0.12 3.90 12.14
C ASN A 283 -0.41 2.97 13.33
N ARG A 284 0.55 2.84 14.24
CA ARG A 284 0.40 2.06 15.47
C ARG A 284 -0.67 2.65 16.40
N ALA A 285 -0.68 3.98 16.53
CA ALA A 285 -1.69 4.69 17.31
C ALA A 285 -3.09 4.53 16.68
N LEU A 286 -3.20 4.71 15.35
CA LEU A 286 -4.45 4.51 14.61
C LEU A 286 -4.97 3.08 14.75
N LYS A 287 -4.10 2.09 14.57
CA LYS A 287 -4.42 0.67 14.76
C LYS A 287 -4.91 0.39 16.18
N ARG A 288 -4.22 0.95 17.18
CA ARG A 288 -4.59 0.78 18.59
C ARG A 288 -5.93 1.42 18.93
N ALA A 289 -6.19 2.63 18.44
CA ALA A 289 -7.48 3.30 18.61
C ALA A 289 -8.61 2.48 17.98
N PHE A 290 -8.42 2.00 16.76
CA PHE A 290 -9.36 1.12 16.09
C PHE A 290 -9.64 -0.16 16.89
N ASP A 291 -8.61 -0.85 17.37
CA ASP A 291 -8.72 -2.06 18.17
C ASP A 291 -9.51 -1.80 19.46
N ILE A 292 -9.25 -0.69 20.15
CA ILE A 292 -9.97 -0.30 21.39
C ILE A 292 -11.45 -0.04 21.10
N VAL A 293 -11.76 0.73 20.05
CA VAL A 293 -13.15 1.07 19.71
C VAL A 293 -13.94 -0.19 19.36
N VAL A 294 -13.40 -1.02 18.44
CA VAL A 294 -14.10 -2.23 18.01
C VAL A 294 -14.29 -3.22 19.17
N SER A 295 -13.22 -3.47 19.95
CA SER A 295 -13.31 -4.40 21.08
C SER A 295 -14.18 -3.85 22.21
N GLY A 296 -14.11 -2.56 22.50
CA GLY A 296 -14.95 -1.91 23.52
C GLY A 296 -16.43 -1.97 23.18
N VAL A 297 -16.79 -1.61 21.95
CA VAL A 297 -18.17 -1.71 21.47
C VAL A 297 -18.68 -3.15 21.57
N PHE A 298 -17.89 -4.12 21.07
CA PHE A 298 -18.27 -5.53 21.13
C PHE A 298 -18.47 -6.03 22.56
N LEU A 299 -17.53 -5.73 23.47
CA LEU A 299 -17.58 -6.18 24.86
C LEU A 299 -18.74 -5.57 25.67
N VAL A 300 -19.17 -4.36 25.33
CA VAL A 300 -20.29 -3.70 26.01
C VAL A 300 -21.65 -4.13 25.44
N THR A 301 -21.74 -4.39 24.13
CA THR A 301 -23.03 -4.64 23.46
C THR A 301 -23.33 -6.13 23.32
N LEU A 302 -22.54 -6.87 22.55
CA LEU A 302 -22.83 -8.25 22.13
C LEU A 302 -22.29 -9.29 23.14
N PHE A 303 -21.12 -9.05 23.70
CA PHE A 303 -20.46 -10.03 24.56
C PHE A 303 -21.28 -10.41 25.80
N PRO A 304 -21.98 -9.51 26.53
CA PRO A 304 -22.77 -9.91 27.70
C PRO A 304 -23.89 -10.90 27.34
N ILE A 305 -24.56 -10.69 26.22
CA ILE A 305 -25.63 -11.56 25.74
C ILE A 305 -25.06 -12.95 25.39
N ILE A 306 -23.97 -12.96 24.61
CA ILE A 306 -23.28 -14.22 24.21
C ILE A 306 -22.78 -14.94 25.47
N PHE A 307 -22.17 -14.20 26.42
CA PHE A 307 -21.64 -14.77 27.65
C PHE A 307 -22.72 -15.49 28.49
N ILE A 308 -23.89 -14.86 28.69
CA ILE A 308 -24.99 -15.46 29.46
C ILE A 308 -25.43 -16.78 28.80
N ILE A 309 -25.65 -16.77 27.47
CA ILE A 309 -26.09 -17.97 26.74
C ILE A 309 -25.03 -19.08 26.83
N VAL A 310 -23.76 -18.73 26.54
CA VAL A 310 -22.65 -19.69 26.59
C VAL A 310 -22.44 -20.22 28.01
N ALA A 311 -22.53 -19.36 29.04
CA ALA A 311 -22.35 -19.75 30.42
C ALA A 311 -23.40 -20.76 30.88
N ILE A 312 -24.68 -20.52 30.57
CA ILE A 312 -25.79 -21.41 30.95
C ILE A 312 -25.59 -22.78 30.24
N ILE A 313 -25.45 -22.79 28.93
CA ILE A 313 -25.34 -24.05 28.16
C ILE A 313 -24.07 -24.81 28.55
N THR A 314 -22.94 -24.12 28.73
CA THR A 314 -21.67 -24.77 29.08
C THR A 314 -21.77 -25.38 30.50
N LYS A 315 -22.40 -24.71 31.47
CA LYS A 315 -22.58 -25.27 32.80
C LYS A 315 -23.50 -26.50 32.83
N LEU A 316 -24.52 -26.51 31.99
CA LEU A 316 -25.46 -27.63 31.88
C LEU A 316 -24.86 -28.85 31.15
N THR A 317 -24.04 -28.60 30.11
CA THR A 317 -23.52 -29.64 29.22
C THR A 317 -22.11 -30.12 29.54
N MET A 318 -21.29 -29.24 30.13
CA MET A 318 -19.87 -29.48 30.44
C MET A 318 -19.52 -28.93 31.83
N PRO A 319 -19.68 -29.67 32.93
CA PRO A 319 -19.32 -29.20 34.27
C PRO A 319 -17.86 -28.70 34.35
N GLY A 320 -17.66 -27.58 35.06
CA GLY A 320 -16.34 -26.96 35.26
C GLY A 320 -16.27 -25.47 34.86
N PRO A 321 -15.06 -24.90 34.66
CA PRO A 321 -14.88 -23.50 34.34
C PRO A 321 -15.43 -23.14 32.97
N ILE A 322 -16.01 -21.92 32.84
CA ILE A 322 -16.55 -21.41 31.54
C ILE A 322 -15.42 -20.99 30.61
N PHE A 323 -14.40 -20.34 31.17
CA PHE A 323 -13.26 -19.87 30.44
C PHE A 323 -12.12 -20.88 30.43
N PHE A 324 -11.42 -20.91 29.31
CA PHE A 324 -10.14 -21.57 29.08
C PHE A 324 -9.10 -20.52 28.80
N LYS A 325 -7.90 -20.66 29.33
CA LYS A 325 -6.76 -19.80 29.06
C LYS A 325 -5.55 -20.63 28.67
N GLN A 326 -4.82 -20.17 27.66
CA GLN A 326 -3.62 -20.85 27.19
C GLN A 326 -2.55 -19.84 26.83
N LYS A 327 -1.29 -20.15 27.15
CA LYS A 327 -0.16 -19.31 26.78
C LYS A 327 0.09 -19.35 25.25
N ARG A 328 0.31 -18.17 24.68
CA ARG A 328 0.60 -17.96 23.26
C ARG A 328 1.70 -16.92 23.12
N ASN A 329 2.40 -16.94 21.95
CA ASN A 329 3.34 -15.90 21.59
C ASN A 329 2.60 -14.69 20.99
N GLY A 330 2.93 -13.50 21.49
CA GLY A 330 2.44 -12.21 21.02
C GLY A 330 3.51 -11.39 20.31
N LEU A 331 3.37 -10.07 20.39
CA LEU A 331 4.31 -9.11 19.81
C LEU A 331 5.74 -9.35 20.33
N ASN A 332 6.71 -9.40 19.41
CA ASN A 332 8.11 -9.67 19.71
C ASN A 332 8.34 -10.96 20.51
N GLY A 333 7.49 -11.96 20.31
CA GLY A 333 7.60 -13.26 20.98
C GLY A 333 7.18 -13.27 22.46
N LYS A 334 6.69 -12.14 23.03
CA LYS A 334 6.24 -12.08 24.42
C LYS A 334 5.07 -13.01 24.64
N GLU A 335 5.15 -13.82 25.70
CA GLU A 335 4.06 -14.71 26.07
C GLU A 335 2.88 -13.91 26.68
N PHE A 336 1.67 -14.35 26.35
CA PHE A 336 0.44 -13.84 26.98
C PHE A 336 -0.58 -14.97 27.14
N TYR A 337 -1.56 -14.79 28.01
CA TYR A 337 -2.67 -15.71 28.16
C TYR A 337 -3.81 -15.35 27.20
N CYS A 338 -4.05 -16.21 26.21
CA CYS A 338 -5.16 -16.11 25.27
C CYS A 338 -6.43 -16.68 25.92
N TYR A 339 -7.47 -15.88 26.03
CA TYR A 339 -8.76 -16.28 26.62
C TYR A 339 -9.70 -16.85 25.57
N LYS A 340 -10.38 -17.95 25.92
CA LYS A 340 -11.42 -18.57 25.11
C LYS A 340 -12.56 -19.08 25.98
N PHE A 341 -13.73 -19.31 25.41
CA PHE A 341 -14.70 -20.18 26.06
C PHE A 341 -14.22 -21.64 25.96
N ARG A 342 -14.46 -22.39 27.00
CA ARG A 342 -14.10 -23.80 27.04
C ARG A 342 -15.04 -24.60 26.13
N SER A 343 -14.50 -25.15 25.05
CA SER A 343 -15.21 -25.94 24.03
C SER A 343 -14.93 -27.46 24.12
N MET A 344 -14.13 -27.89 25.12
CA MET A 344 -13.75 -29.29 25.34
C MET A 344 -13.89 -29.66 26.82
N LYS A 345 -13.95 -30.97 27.08
CA LYS A 345 -13.87 -31.49 28.46
C LYS A 345 -12.55 -31.13 29.08
N VAL A 346 -12.54 -30.93 30.41
CA VAL A 346 -11.31 -30.64 31.16
C VAL A 346 -10.35 -31.81 31.02
N ASN A 347 -9.12 -31.53 30.59
CA ASN A 347 -8.05 -32.51 30.42
C ASN A 347 -6.68 -31.89 30.72
N ALA A 348 -5.71 -32.74 31.08
CA ALA A 348 -4.33 -32.35 31.40
C ALA A 348 -3.47 -32.04 30.18
N ASP A 349 -3.93 -32.44 28.98
CA ASP A 349 -3.16 -32.33 27.72
C ASP A 349 -3.52 -31.12 26.88
N ALA A 350 -4.29 -30.19 27.44
CA ALA A 350 -4.77 -28.99 26.73
C ALA A 350 -3.63 -28.12 26.19
N ASP A 351 -2.47 -28.07 26.86
CA ASP A 351 -1.29 -27.31 26.45
C ASP A 351 -0.30 -28.09 25.58
N LYS A 352 -0.52 -29.42 25.40
CA LYS A 352 0.41 -30.33 24.72
C LYS A 352 -0.09 -30.77 23.34
N LEU A 353 -1.39 -31.00 23.21
CA LEU A 353 -1.99 -31.62 22.02
C LEU A 353 -2.93 -30.64 21.30
N GLN A 354 -2.68 -30.43 20.01
CA GLN A 354 -3.60 -29.71 19.14
C GLN A 354 -4.92 -30.49 18.99
N ALA A 355 -6.03 -29.80 18.93
CA ALA A 355 -7.32 -30.40 18.67
C ALA A 355 -7.40 -30.90 17.23
N THR A 356 -7.81 -32.16 17.04
CA THR A 356 -8.01 -32.80 15.74
C THR A 356 -9.50 -32.83 15.37
N LYS A 357 -9.81 -33.25 14.12
CA LYS A 357 -11.19 -33.29 13.63
C LYS A 357 -12.07 -34.24 14.47
N ASP A 358 -11.58 -35.40 14.83
CA ASP A 358 -12.32 -36.46 15.59
C ASP A 358 -11.79 -36.60 17.02
N ASP A 359 -11.51 -35.47 17.68
CA ASP A 359 -10.95 -35.43 19.03
C ASP A 359 -11.98 -35.89 20.07
N PRO A 360 -11.69 -36.93 20.89
CA PRO A 360 -12.62 -37.48 21.89
C PRO A 360 -12.98 -36.52 23.03
N ARG A 361 -12.21 -35.41 23.16
CA ARG A 361 -12.46 -34.37 24.14
C ARG A 361 -13.58 -33.41 23.72
N LYS A 362 -14.03 -33.44 22.47
CA LYS A 362 -15.08 -32.59 21.94
C LYS A 362 -16.45 -32.94 22.50
N THR A 363 -17.31 -31.95 22.57
CA THR A 363 -18.73 -32.10 22.90
C THR A 363 -19.58 -31.47 21.79
N ARG A 364 -20.82 -31.88 21.63
CA ARG A 364 -21.75 -31.30 20.63
C ARG A 364 -21.83 -29.76 20.75
N TRP A 365 -21.91 -29.25 21.96
CA TRP A 365 -21.91 -27.80 22.21
C TRP A 365 -20.58 -27.15 21.85
N GLY A 366 -19.47 -27.80 22.19
CA GLY A 366 -18.13 -27.35 21.81
C GLY A 366 -17.93 -27.25 20.30
N ASP A 367 -18.46 -28.21 19.54
CA ASP A 367 -18.40 -28.18 18.08
C ASP A 367 -19.19 -27.02 17.48
N ILE A 368 -20.38 -26.70 18.02
CA ILE A 368 -21.15 -25.54 17.62
C ILE A 368 -20.36 -24.25 17.87
N MET A 369 -19.80 -24.10 19.08
CA MET A 369 -19.01 -22.92 19.43
C MET A 369 -17.80 -22.73 18.50
N ARG A 370 -17.12 -23.80 18.14
CA ARG A 370 -15.96 -23.76 17.23
C ARG A 370 -16.34 -23.44 15.78
N LYS A 371 -17.40 -24.08 15.26
CA LYS A 371 -17.90 -23.77 13.90
C LYS A 371 -18.34 -22.33 13.74
N THR A 372 -18.91 -21.74 14.81
CA THR A 372 -19.37 -20.36 14.84
C THR A 372 -18.31 -19.38 15.34
N ASN A 373 -17.12 -19.84 15.76
CA ASN A 373 -16.05 -19.06 16.43
C ASN A 373 -16.49 -18.34 17.71
N ILE A 374 -17.61 -18.72 18.30
CA ILE A 374 -18.07 -18.15 19.58
C ILE A 374 -17.04 -18.44 20.68
N ASP A 375 -16.33 -19.57 20.62
CA ASP A 375 -15.27 -19.90 21.58
C ASP A 375 -14.12 -18.88 21.62
N GLU A 376 -13.89 -18.13 20.56
CA GLU A 376 -12.83 -17.11 20.45
C GLU A 376 -13.26 -15.70 20.89
N MET A 377 -14.54 -15.47 21.17
CA MET A 377 -15.06 -14.15 21.56
C MET A 377 -14.39 -13.54 22.82
N PRO A 378 -13.97 -14.30 23.84
CA PRO A 378 -13.25 -13.71 24.97
C PRO A 378 -11.90 -13.08 24.60
N GLN A 379 -11.36 -13.35 23.42
CA GLN A 379 -10.12 -12.71 22.92
C GLN A 379 -10.28 -11.20 22.71
N PHE A 380 -11.51 -10.67 22.56
CA PHE A 380 -11.73 -9.23 22.55
C PHE A 380 -11.27 -8.55 23.86
N TRP A 381 -11.26 -9.27 24.97
CA TRP A 381 -10.64 -8.81 26.21
C TRP A 381 -9.11 -8.72 26.09
N ASN A 382 -8.45 -9.68 25.41
CA ASN A 382 -7.02 -9.58 25.11
C ASN A 382 -6.72 -8.40 24.19
N VAL A 383 -7.61 -8.09 23.24
CA VAL A 383 -7.47 -6.92 22.37
C VAL A 383 -7.57 -5.64 23.19
N LEU A 384 -8.59 -5.51 24.05
CA LEU A 384 -8.76 -4.32 24.89
C LEU A 384 -7.58 -4.12 25.85
N LYS A 385 -7.08 -5.20 26.45
CA LYS A 385 -5.88 -5.19 27.28
C LYS A 385 -4.60 -4.81 26.52
N GLY A 386 -4.53 -5.14 25.22
CA GLY A 386 -3.41 -4.81 24.35
C GLY A 386 -2.46 -5.95 24.04
N ASP A 387 -2.76 -7.18 24.47
CA ASP A 387 -1.99 -8.38 24.14
C ASP A 387 -2.21 -8.79 22.68
N MET A 388 -3.42 -8.53 22.15
CA MET A 388 -3.85 -8.87 20.79
C MET A 388 -4.35 -7.64 20.03
N SER A 389 -4.69 -7.85 18.78
CA SER A 389 -5.40 -6.96 17.87
C SER A 389 -6.67 -7.66 17.34
N VAL A 390 -7.63 -6.91 16.82
CA VAL A 390 -8.78 -7.50 16.12
C VAL A 390 -8.31 -8.25 14.89
N VAL A 391 -7.42 -7.63 14.11
CA VAL A 391 -6.85 -8.21 12.86
C VAL A 391 -5.34 -8.33 13.00
N GLY A 392 -4.81 -9.52 12.71
CA GLY A 392 -3.38 -9.83 12.75
C GLY A 392 -3.10 -11.31 12.52
N PRO A 393 -1.84 -11.74 12.54
CA PRO A 393 -1.47 -13.15 12.48
C PRO A 393 -2.12 -13.98 13.59
N ARG A 394 -2.60 -15.18 13.28
CA ARG A 394 -3.21 -16.04 14.31
C ARG A 394 -2.20 -16.47 15.36
N PRO A 395 -2.46 -16.32 16.68
CA PRO A 395 -1.53 -16.73 17.72
C PRO A 395 -1.40 -18.25 17.80
N HIS A 396 -0.17 -18.76 17.79
CA HIS A 396 0.13 -20.18 17.91
C HIS A 396 0.51 -20.58 19.35
N MET A 397 0.41 -21.89 19.64
CA MET A 397 0.90 -22.46 20.89
C MET A 397 2.42 -22.34 20.97
N LEU A 398 2.98 -22.21 22.18
CA LEU A 398 4.42 -22.07 22.37
C LEU A 398 5.20 -23.24 21.74
N LYS A 399 4.70 -24.45 21.88
CA LYS A 399 5.28 -25.65 21.27
C LYS A 399 5.34 -25.58 19.74
N HIS A 400 4.26 -25.11 19.11
CA HIS A 400 4.24 -24.92 17.65
C HIS A 400 5.21 -23.83 17.21
N THR A 401 5.34 -22.74 17.96
CA THR A 401 6.33 -21.70 17.67
C THR A 401 7.75 -22.26 17.72
N GLU A 402 8.06 -23.06 18.74
CA GLU A 402 9.39 -23.67 18.86
C GLU A 402 9.67 -24.67 17.73
N GLU A 403 8.69 -25.47 17.33
CA GLU A 403 8.82 -26.47 16.27
C GLU A 403 8.98 -25.81 14.89
N TYR A 404 8.02 -24.94 14.50
CA TYR A 404 8.02 -24.34 13.16
C TYR A 404 9.07 -23.27 12.97
N SER A 405 9.56 -22.63 14.03
CA SER A 405 10.68 -21.68 13.92
C SER A 405 12.00 -22.34 13.49
N LYS A 406 12.14 -23.65 13.70
CA LYS A 406 13.30 -24.43 13.24
C LYS A 406 13.14 -24.93 11.81
N LEU A 407 11.90 -25.07 11.32
CA LEU A 407 11.56 -25.64 10.02
C LEU A 407 11.33 -24.57 8.94
N ILE A 408 10.92 -23.37 9.32
CA ILE A 408 10.56 -22.28 8.41
C ILE A 408 11.36 -21.03 8.77
N ASP A 409 12.32 -20.66 7.95
CA ASP A 409 13.26 -19.55 8.21
C ASP A 409 12.59 -18.21 8.54
N LYS A 410 11.44 -17.93 7.91
CA LYS A 410 10.71 -16.67 8.09
C LYS A 410 9.60 -16.71 9.15
N TYR A 411 9.48 -17.83 9.87
CA TYR A 411 8.36 -18.04 10.80
C TYR A 411 8.24 -16.94 11.86
N MET A 412 9.37 -16.46 12.39
CA MET A 412 9.37 -15.48 13.49
C MET A 412 8.93 -14.07 13.09
N ILE A 413 8.95 -13.73 11.80
CA ILE A 413 8.54 -12.40 11.29
C ILE A 413 7.08 -12.10 11.64
N ARG A 414 6.23 -13.11 11.71
CA ARG A 414 4.82 -12.97 12.09
C ARG A 414 4.60 -12.35 13.47
N HIS A 415 5.62 -12.38 14.35
CA HIS A 415 5.59 -11.78 15.68
C HIS A 415 6.02 -10.31 15.71
N PHE A 416 6.33 -9.69 14.57
CA PHE A 416 6.63 -8.25 14.49
C PHE A 416 5.38 -7.38 14.69
N VAL A 417 4.21 -7.97 14.64
CA VAL A 417 2.93 -7.32 14.94
C VAL A 417 2.16 -8.12 16.00
N LYS A 418 1.16 -7.48 16.63
CA LYS A 418 0.27 -8.18 17.57
C LYS A 418 -0.52 -9.26 16.86
N PRO A 419 -0.71 -10.44 17.48
CA PRO A 419 -1.58 -11.46 16.94
C PRO A 419 -3.03 -10.98 16.89
N GLY A 420 -3.80 -11.49 15.92
CA GLY A 420 -5.19 -11.12 15.70
C GLY A 420 -6.19 -12.21 16.08
N ILE A 421 -7.45 -11.79 16.33
CA ILE A 421 -8.60 -12.71 16.40
C ILE A 421 -8.85 -13.28 15.01
N THR A 422 -8.81 -12.43 13.99
CA THR A 422 -8.83 -12.81 12.58
C THR A 422 -7.58 -12.28 11.85
N GLY A 423 -7.30 -12.80 10.65
CA GLY A 423 -6.13 -12.39 9.89
C GLY A 423 -6.23 -12.76 8.42
N TRP A 424 -5.32 -12.19 7.61
CA TRP A 424 -5.29 -12.38 6.17
C TRP A 424 -5.20 -13.85 5.78
N SER A 425 -4.25 -14.60 6.33
CA SER A 425 -4.09 -16.04 6.06
C SER A 425 -5.34 -16.83 6.39
N GLN A 426 -6.09 -16.44 7.44
CA GLN A 426 -7.34 -17.13 7.82
C GLN A 426 -8.45 -16.90 6.79
N VAL A 427 -8.60 -15.69 6.24
CA VAL A 427 -9.66 -15.35 5.27
C VAL A 427 -9.31 -15.74 3.84
N THR A 428 -8.05 -16.11 3.57
CA THR A 428 -7.57 -16.55 2.25
C THR A 428 -7.42 -18.08 2.11
N GLY A 429 -7.93 -18.85 3.08
CA GLY A 429 -8.01 -20.30 2.99
C GLY A 429 -6.99 -21.08 3.84
N PHE A 430 -6.03 -20.42 4.48
CA PHE A 430 -5.08 -21.09 5.38
C PHE A 430 -5.62 -21.16 6.83
N ARG A 431 -6.83 -21.70 6.98
CA ARG A 431 -7.52 -21.90 8.25
C ARG A 431 -7.56 -23.38 8.61
N GLY A 432 -7.69 -23.69 9.91
CA GLY A 432 -7.84 -25.07 10.39
C GLY A 432 -6.51 -25.75 10.78
N GLU A 433 -6.53 -27.06 10.83
CA GLU A 433 -5.39 -27.91 11.18
C GLU A 433 -4.33 -27.86 10.05
N THR A 434 -3.06 -27.68 10.42
CA THR A 434 -1.94 -27.77 9.48
C THR A 434 -1.35 -29.17 9.53
N LYS A 435 -1.65 -29.97 8.51
CA LYS A 435 -1.16 -31.36 8.40
C LYS A 435 0.16 -31.45 7.66
N GLN A 436 0.46 -30.49 6.80
CA GLN A 436 1.65 -30.45 5.96
C GLN A 436 2.43 -29.14 6.22
N LEU A 437 3.75 -29.22 6.12
CA LEU A 437 4.62 -28.07 6.28
C LEU A 437 4.28 -26.95 5.30
N SER A 438 3.97 -27.28 4.04
CA SER A 438 3.59 -26.33 3.00
C SER A 438 2.35 -25.48 3.36
N GLN A 439 1.39 -26.05 4.12
CA GLN A 439 0.23 -25.30 4.60
C GLN A 439 0.63 -24.25 5.65
N MET A 440 1.62 -24.58 6.50
CA MET A 440 2.16 -23.65 7.48
C MET A 440 3.00 -22.57 6.79
N GLU A 441 3.81 -22.91 5.79
CA GLU A 441 4.56 -21.96 4.97
C GLU A 441 3.62 -20.95 4.29
N GLY A 442 2.56 -21.42 3.63
CA GLY A 442 1.56 -20.53 3.02
C GLY A 442 0.85 -19.63 4.04
N ARG A 443 0.64 -20.11 5.28
CA ARG A 443 0.12 -19.27 6.37
C ARG A 443 1.11 -18.20 6.77
N VAL A 444 2.38 -18.55 6.93
CA VAL A 444 3.46 -17.60 7.28
C VAL A 444 3.63 -16.55 6.18
N GLU A 445 3.62 -16.95 4.92
CA GLU A 445 3.67 -16.03 3.78
C GLU A 445 2.49 -15.06 3.78
N GLY A 446 1.28 -15.55 4.02
CA GLY A 446 0.09 -14.70 4.16
C GLY A 446 0.19 -13.73 5.34
N ASP A 447 0.75 -14.15 6.47
CA ASP A 447 0.96 -13.29 7.63
C ASP A 447 2.03 -12.22 7.35
N ILE A 448 3.13 -12.56 6.65
CA ILE A 448 4.16 -11.60 6.21
C ILE A 448 3.56 -10.62 5.22
N TRP A 449 2.78 -11.09 4.25
CA TRP A 449 2.10 -10.22 3.29
C TRP A 449 1.21 -9.19 3.99
N TYR A 450 0.45 -9.60 5.01
CA TYR A 450 -0.36 -8.67 5.83
C TYR A 450 0.51 -7.62 6.51
N ILE A 451 1.63 -8.00 7.10
CA ILE A 451 2.55 -7.09 7.78
C ILE A 451 3.07 -6.03 6.81
N GLU A 452 3.46 -6.42 5.60
CA GLU A 452 4.00 -5.51 4.57
C GLU A 452 2.94 -4.57 3.96
N HIS A 453 1.69 -5.03 3.87
CA HIS A 453 0.61 -4.31 3.17
C HIS A 453 -0.43 -3.71 4.12
N TRP A 454 -0.15 -3.72 5.42
CA TRP A 454 -1.10 -3.21 6.39
C TRP A 454 -1.62 -1.83 6.05
N SER A 455 -2.93 -1.67 6.16
CA SER A 455 -3.68 -0.41 6.15
C SER A 455 -4.99 -0.63 6.93
N ILE A 456 -5.58 0.44 7.43
CA ILE A 456 -6.89 0.35 8.10
C ILE A 456 -7.98 -0.19 7.15
N GLY A 457 -7.90 0.13 5.85
CA GLY A 457 -8.79 -0.42 4.83
C GLY A 457 -8.65 -1.93 4.66
N LEU A 458 -7.42 -2.46 4.79
CA LEU A 458 -7.18 -3.90 4.76
C LEU A 458 -7.78 -4.58 6.00
N ASP A 459 -7.67 -3.98 7.18
CA ASP A 459 -8.30 -4.52 8.39
C ASP A 459 -9.82 -4.60 8.25
N LEU A 460 -10.47 -3.54 7.76
CA LEU A 460 -11.90 -3.55 7.50
C LEU A 460 -12.30 -4.62 6.49
N TYR A 461 -11.52 -4.79 5.42
CA TYR A 461 -11.75 -5.83 4.42
C TYR A 461 -11.62 -7.24 5.00
N ILE A 462 -10.61 -7.50 5.84
CA ILE A 462 -10.42 -8.79 6.52
C ILE A 462 -11.60 -9.07 7.46
N MET A 463 -12.06 -8.08 8.23
CA MET A 463 -13.23 -8.23 9.09
C MET A 463 -14.50 -8.57 8.27
N TYR A 464 -14.72 -7.86 7.17
CA TYR A 464 -15.83 -8.14 6.26
C TYR A 464 -15.75 -9.59 5.74
N ARG A 465 -14.58 -10.01 5.25
CA ARG A 465 -14.36 -11.39 4.78
C ARG A 465 -14.57 -12.43 5.88
N THR A 466 -14.19 -12.12 7.11
CA THR A 466 -14.40 -13.02 8.26
C THR A 466 -15.88 -13.24 8.52
N VAL A 467 -16.67 -12.17 8.55
CA VAL A 467 -18.13 -12.26 8.75
C VAL A 467 -18.78 -13.01 7.57
N ARG A 468 -18.39 -12.69 6.36
CA ARG A 468 -18.89 -13.36 5.15
C ARG A 468 -18.61 -14.87 5.17
N ASN A 469 -17.37 -15.28 5.49
CA ASN A 469 -16.98 -16.69 5.54
C ASN A 469 -17.76 -17.45 6.63
N ILE A 470 -18.12 -16.80 7.75
CA ILE A 470 -18.97 -17.42 8.79
C ILE A 470 -20.39 -17.66 8.26
N ILE A 471 -20.96 -16.71 7.50
CA ILE A 471 -22.32 -16.79 6.96
C ILE A 471 -22.40 -17.82 5.81
N GLU A 472 -21.43 -17.84 4.91
CA GLU A 472 -21.37 -18.75 3.76
C GLU A 472 -21.04 -20.20 4.17
N GLY A 473 -20.58 -20.43 5.40
CA GLY A 473 -20.16 -21.74 5.91
C GLY A 473 -18.80 -22.14 5.37
N ASP A 474 -17.74 -21.79 6.10
CA ASP A 474 -16.37 -22.18 5.74
C ASP A 474 -16.15 -23.67 6.03
N ASN A 475 -16.02 -24.51 4.98
CA ASN A 475 -15.72 -25.93 5.09
C ASN A 475 -14.38 -26.24 5.77
N ALA A 476 -13.53 -25.26 6.00
CA ALA A 476 -12.25 -25.37 6.70
C ALA A 476 -12.36 -25.12 8.22
N ALA A 477 -13.54 -24.74 8.74
CA ALA A 477 -13.77 -24.58 10.19
C ALA A 477 -14.25 -25.93 10.77
N TYR A 478 -13.53 -26.44 11.77
CA TYR A 478 -13.89 -27.67 12.51
C TYR A 478 -14.68 -27.35 13.76
#